data_b8d11a6d67d78c9d9ae8171aa77bc4db
#
_entry.id   b8d11a6d67d78c9d9ae8171aa77bc4db
#
_cell.length_a   1.000
_cell.length_b   1.000
_cell.length_c   1.000
_cell.angle_alpha   90.00
_cell.angle_beta   90.00
_cell.angle_gamma   90.00
#
_symmetry.space_group_name_H-M   'P 1'
#
loop_
_entity.id
_entity.type
_entity.pdbx_description
1 polymer ?
#
loop_
_entity_poly.entity_id
_entity_poly.type
_entity_poly.pdbx_seq_one_letter_code
_entity_poly.pdbx_strand_id
1 'polypeptide(L)'
;MFKMKQVTIYTDGACSGNPGPGGWGAILMYGAHKRELSGGEADTTNNRMELTAVIRALSLLKEPCIVELWSDSKYVIDGLSKGWVKSDKKPALNPDLWDELLRLESVHTLRYHWVKGHAENEFNNRCDELAVAESRKFR
;
A
#
# COMPACT_ATOMS: atom_id res chain seq x y z
N MET A 1 1.59 29.93 9.13
CA MET A 1 1.53 28.58 9.72
C MET A 1 1.15 27.59 8.63
N PHE A 2 1.99 26.60 8.39
CA PHE A 2 1.72 25.59 7.36
C PHE A 2 0.80 24.51 7.88
N LYS A 3 -0.32 24.31 7.20
CA LYS A 3 -1.15 23.14 7.41
C LYS A 3 -0.70 22.05 6.45
N MET A 4 -0.34 20.89 6.98
CA MET A 4 -0.07 19.71 6.15
C MET A 4 -1.37 19.27 5.49
N LYS A 5 -1.29 18.91 4.23
CA LYS A 5 -2.44 18.35 3.51
C LYS A 5 -2.81 16.99 4.08
N GLN A 6 -4.11 16.74 4.18
CA GLN A 6 -4.61 15.44 4.62
C GLN A 6 -5.03 14.64 3.38
N VAL A 7 -4.46 13.45 3.25
CA VAL A 7 -4.71 12.56 2.11
C VAL A 7 -5.18 11.22 2.66
N THR A 8 -6.22 10.67 2.06
CA THR A 8 -6.68 9.32 2.38
C THR A 8 -6.21 8.38 1.29
N ILE A 9 -5.57 7.28 1.67
CA ILE A 9 -5.04 6.29 0.73
C ILE A 9 -5.59 4.92 1.08
N TYR A 10 -6.15 4.23 0.08
CA TYR A 10 -6.52 2.83 0.15
C TYR A 10 -5.59 2.03 -0.75
N THR A 11 -5.15 0.86 -0.31
CA THR A 11 -4.23 0.02 -1.07
C THR A 11 -4.63 -1.44 -0.98
N ASP A 12 -4.26 -2.22 -2.00
CA ASP A 12 -4.41 -3.66 -1.99
C ASP A 12 -3.41 -4.30 -2.94
N GLY A 13 -3.11 -5.58 -2.70
CA GLY A 13 -2.26 -6.38 -3.55
C GLY A 13 -2.87 -7.75 -3.77
N ALA A 14 -2.56 -8.35 -4.91
CA ALA A 14 -3.03 -9.67 -5.27
C ALA A 14 -1.92 -10.43 -5.98
N CYS A 15 -1.87 -11.73 -5.79
CA CYS A 15 -0.90 -12.58 -6.47
C CYS A 15 -1.52 -13.92 -6.81
N SER A 16 -1.31 -14.37 -8.05
CA SER A 16 -1.79 -15.65 -8.52
C SER A 16 -0.66 -16.68 -8.36
N GLY A 17 -0.84 -17.66 -7.44
CA GLY A 17 0.14 -18.72 -7.22
C GLY A 17 1.33 -18.37 -6.33
N ASN A 18 1.37 -17.30 -5.70
CA ASN A 18 2.26 -16.80 -4.63
C ASN A 18 3.53 -17.62 -4.33
N PRO A 19 4.65 -17.60 -5.13
CA PRO A 19 4.93 -16.57 -6.14
C PRO A 19 4.26 -16.83 -7.48
N GLY A 20 4.11 -15.75 -8.23
CA GLY A 20 3.50 -15.80 -9.56
C GLY A 20 3.14 -14.40 -10.03
N PRO A 21 2.30 -14.31 -11.07
CA PRO A 21 1.82 -13.01 -11.54
C PRO A 21 1.05 -12.27 -10.46
N GLY A 22 1.39 -11.03 -10.25
CA GLY A 22 0.73 -10.22 -9.21
C GLY A 22 0.40 -8.83 -9.69
N GLY A 23 -0.46 -8.16 -8.93
CA GLY A 23 -0.86 -6.79 -9.19
C GLY A 23 -1.12 -6.04 -7.90
N TRP A 24 -1.17 -4.74 -8.00
CA TRP A 24 -1.47 -3.86 -6.89
C TRP A 24 -2.40 -2.75 -7.35
N GLY A 25 -3.16 -2.20 -6.42
CA GLY A 25 -4.04 -1.08 -6.67
C GLY A 25 -4.03 -0.11 -5.51
N ALA A 26 -4.22 1.17 -5.80
CA ALA A 26 -4.29 2.22 -4.80
C ALA A 26 -5.26 3.30 -5.22
N ILE A 27 -5.91 3.92 -4.23
CA ILE A 27 -6.78 5.07 -4.43
C ILE A 27 -6.30 6.16 -3.49
N LEU A 28 -6.02 7.34 -4.06
CA LEU A 28 -5.66 8.52 -3.28
C LEU A 28 -6.79 9.52 -3.36
N MET A 29 -7.18 10.07 -2.20
CA MET A 29 -8.22 11.07 -2.12
C MET A 29 -7.74 12.30 -1.36
N TYR A 30 -7.92 13.46 -1.97
CA TYR A 30 -7.60 14.77 -1.38
C TYR A 30 -8.74 15.73 -1.69
N GLY A 31 -9.50 16.10 -0.67
CA GLY A 31 -10.69 16.93 -0.89
C GLY A 31 -11.67 16.24 -1.84
N ALA A 32 -12.03 16.90 -2.92
CA ALA A 32 -12.91 16.35 -3.95
C ALA A 32 -12.13 15.57 -5.04
N HIS A 33 -10.81 15.53 -4.97
CA HIS A 33 -9.97 14.86 -5.96
C HIS A 33 -9.75 13.41 -5.58
N LYS A 34 -9.87 12.52 -6.58
CA LYS A 34 -9.63 11.10 -6.41
C LYS A 34 -8.76 10.61 -7.57
N ARG A 35 -7.75 9.82 -7.25
CA ARG A 35 -6.88 9.23 -8.26
C ARG A 35 -6.68 7.74 -7.99
N GLU A 36 -6.81 6.94 -9.04
CA GLU A 36 -6.54 5.50 -8.98
C GLU A 36 -5.18 5.22 -9.60
N LEU A 37 -4.44 4.30 -8.98
CA LEU A 37 -3.17 3.79 -9.49
C LEU A 37 -3.24 2.28 -9.52
N SER A 38 -2.52 1.67 -10.46
CA SER A 38 -2.38 0.22 -10.47
C SER A 38 -1.13 -0.17 -11.26
N GLY A 39 -0.66 -1.37 -11.01
CA GLY A 39 0.48 -1.94 -11.72
C GLY A 39 0.61 -3.42 -11.36
N GLY A 40 1.59 -4.09 -11.94
CA GLY A 40 1.79 -5.49 -11.68
C GLY A 40 3.17 -5.98 -12.11
N GLU A 41 3.45 -7.24 -11.78
CA GLU A 41 4.70 -7.91 -12.09
C GLU A 41 4.41 -9.37 -12.43
N ALA A 42 5.26 -9.93 -13.32
CA ALA A 42 5.09 -11.31 -13.80
C ALA A 42 5.44 -12.35 -12.74
N ASP A 43 6.36 -12.02 -11.84
CA ASP A 43 6.84 -12.94 -10.82
C ASP A 43 7.05 -12.19 -9.50
N THR A 44 6.11 -12.34 -8.59
CA THR A 44 6.11 -11.60 -7.32
C THR A 44 5.36 -12.40 -6.25
N THR A 45 5.10 -11.77 -5.11
CA THR A 45 4.33 -12.35 -4.02
C THR A 45 3.23 -11.40 -3.58
N ASN A 46 2.25 -11.93 -2.85
CA ASN A 46 1.17 -11.11 -2.32
C ASN A 46 1.71 -9.98 -1.43
N ASN A 47 2.63 -10.30 -0.52
CA ASN A 47 3.19 -9.29 0.39
C ASN A 47 3.97 -8.21 -0.36
N ARG A 48 4.71 -8.58 -1.41
CA ARG A 48 5.42 -7.59 -2.23
C ARG A 48 4.44 -6.63 -2.93
N MET A 49 3.32 -7.15 -3.42
CA MET A 49 2.30 -6.31 -4.07
C MET A 49 1.62 -5.38 -3.07
N GLU A 50 1.36 -5.87 -1.85
CA GLU A 50 0.80 -5.04 -0.79
C GLU A 50 1.74 -3.88 -0.44
N LEU A 51 3.04 -4.15 -0.28
CA LEU A 51 4.04 -3.12 0.00
C LEU A 51 4.19 -2.15 -1.17
N THR A 52 4.22 -2.67 -2.39
CA THR A 52 4.38 -1.85 -3.61
C THR A 52 3.24 -0.86 -3.76
N ALA A 53 2.01 -1.26 -3.47
CA ALA A 53 0.84 -0.36 -3.54
C ALA A 53 1.04 0.86 -2.64
N VAL A 54 1.49 0.66 -1.40
CA VAL A 54 1.73 1.76 -0.46
C VAL A 54 2.88 2.65 -0.94
N ILE A 55 3.98 2.04 -1.36
CA ILE A 55 5.15 2.76 -1.86
C ILE A 55 4.78 3.65 -3.04
N ARG A 56 4.09 3.09 -4.01
CA ARG A 56 3.72 3.84 -5.22
C ARG A 56 2.75 4.96 -4.92
N ALA A 57 1.79 4.74 -4.01
CA ALA A 57 0.86 5.78 -3.59
C ALA A 57 1.58 6.93 -2.88
N LEU A 58 2.43 6.62 -1.90
CA LEU A 58 3.18 7.64 -1.17
C LEU A 58 4.15 8.40 -2.08
N SER A 59 4.71 7.72 -3.08
CA SER A 59 5.66 8.34 -4.02
C SER A 59 5.04 9.42 -4.89
N LEU A 60 3.72 9.46 -5.02
CA LEU A 60 3.03 10.51 -5.76
C LEU A 60 2.91 11.82 -4.98
N LEU A 61 3.05 11.75 -3.66
CA LEU A 61 2.91 12.94 -2.81
C LEU A 61 4.16 13.80 -2.92
N LYS A 62 4.00 15.05 -3.34
CA LYS A 62 5.12 15.96 -3.62
C LYS A 62 5.59 16.75 -2.42
N GLU A 63 4.85 16.68 -1.33
CA GLU A 63 5.17 17.39 -0.08
C GLU A 63 4.75 16.56 1.11
N PRO A 64 5.29 16.81 2.31
CA PRO A 64 4.87 16.09 3.50
C PRO A 64 3.36 16.24 3.74
N CYS A 65 2.70 15.11 3.99
CA CYS A 65 1.24 15.04 4.19
C CYS A 65 0.91 14.26 5.45
N ILE A 66 -0.28 14.50 5.98
CA ILE A 66 -0.90 13.60 6.94
C ILE A 66 -1.68 12.59 6.11
N VAL A 67 -1.33 11.31 6.23
CA VAL A 67 -1.90 10.23 5.41
C VAL A 67 -2.71 9.28 6.28
N GLU A 68 -4.01 9.15 5.97
CA GLU A 68 -4.84 8.09 6.54
C GLU A 68 -4.69 6.90 5.60
N LEU A 69 -3.94 5.89 6.03
CA LEU A 69 -3.64 4.71 5.21
C LEU A 69 -4.56 3.55 5.60
N TRP A 70 -5.32 3.06 4.63
CA TRP A 70 -6.26 1.95 4.79
C TRP A 70 -5.79 0.75 3.99
N SER A 71 -5.67 -0.39 4.66
CA SER A 71 -5.25 -1.64 4.01
C SER A 71 -5.86 -2.84 4.73
N ASP A 72 -6.13 -3.91 3.99
CA ASP A 72 -6.53 -5.18 4.59
C ASP A 72 -5.33 -6.08 4.92
N SER A 73 -4.12 -5.64 4.60
CA SER A 73 -2.90 -6.39 4.87
C SER A 73 -2.40 -6.13 6.29
N LYS A 74 -2.54 -7.10 7.17
CA LYS A 74 -1.95 -7.01 8.51
C LYS A 74 -0.43 -6.97 8.45
N TYR A 75 0.17 -7.63 7.46
CA TYR A 75 1.60 -7.60 7.25
C TYR A 75 2.12 -6.17 7.10
N VAL A 76 1.44 -5.35 6.30
CA VAL A 76 1.81 -3.96 6.08
C VAL A 76 1.48 -3.10 7.30
N ILE A 77 0.23 -3.17 7.75
CA ILE A 77 -0.26 -2.31 8.84
C ILE A 77 0.48 -2.59 10.14
N ASP A 78 0.64 -3.85 10.52
CA ASP A 78 1.34 -4.21 11.75
C ASP A 78 2.84 -3.91 11.64
N GLY A 79 3.43 -4.16 10.47
CA GLY A 79 4.84 -3.86 10.25
C GLY A 79 5.17 -2.39 10.47
N LEU A 80 4.30 -1.50 10.00
CA LEU A 80 4.47 -0.06 10.18
C LEU A 80 4.06 0.40 11.57
N SER A 81 2.83 0.05 12.01
CA SER A 81 2.27 0.59 13.24
C SER A 81 2.94 0.05 14.50
N LYS A 82 3.32 -1.22 14.50
CA LYS A 82 3.99 -1.85 15.63
C LYS A 82 5.51 -1.64 15.62
N GLY A 83 6.04 -1.07 14.53
CA GLY A 83 7.45 -0.72 14.43
C GLY A 83 8.42 -1.89 14.39
N TRP A 84 7.94 -3.14 14.21
CA TRP A 84 8.85 -4.28 14.24
C TRP A 84 9.81 -4.32 13.06
N VAL A 85 9.46 -3.67 11.95
CA VAL A 85 10.37 -3.55 10.79
C VAL A 85 11.51 -2.57 11.04
N LYS A 86 11.43 -1.74 12.09
CA LYS A 86 12.47 -0.79 12.48
C LYS A 86 13.43 -1.36 13.51
N SER A 87 13.15 -2.54 14.04
CA SER A 87 13.99 -3.20 15.06
C SER A 87 14.93 -4.19 14.41
N ASP A 88 15.89 -4.69 15.20
CA ASP A 88 16.80 -5.75 14.74
C ASP A 88 16.09 -7.06 14.45
N LYS A 89 14.83 -7.17 14.86
CA LYS A 89 14.00 -8.34 14.65
C LYS A 89 13.09 -8.22 13.43
N LYS A 90 13.35 -7.26 12.56
CA LYS A 90 12.54 -7.10 11.34
C LYS A 90 12.63 -8.37 10.48
N PRO A 91 11.56 -8.70 9.75
CA PRO A 91 11.56 -9.90 8.93
C PRO A 91 12.65 -9.83 7.86
N ALA A 92 13.24 -10.97 7.56
CA ALA A 92 14.26 -11.08 6.53
C ALA A 92 13.69 -10.90 5.12
N LEU A 93 12.35 -10.98 4.97
CA LEU A 93 11.68 -10.93 3.68
C LEU A 93 11.44 -9.47 3.24
N ASN A 94 11.66 -9.23 1.95
CA ASN A 94 11.35 -7.95 1.28
C ASN A 94 12.09 -6.74 1.86
N PRO A 95 13.39 -6.86 2.19
CA PRO A 95 14.13 -5.73 2.77
C PRO A 95 14.19 -4.53 1.85
N ASP A 96 14.26 -4.75 0.53
CA ASP A 96 14.28 -3.69 -0.48
C ASP A 96 13.01 -2.81 -0.38
N LEU A 97 11.85 -3.45 -0.34
CA LEU A 97 10.58 -2.73 -0.28
C LEU A 97 10.36 -2.08 1.08
N TRP A 98 10.72 -2.78 2.18
CA TRP A 98 10.60 -2.19 3.51
C TRP A 98 11.49 -0.98 3.69
N ASP A 99 12.72 -1.01 3.18
CA ASP A 99 13.63 0.12 3.28
C ASP A 99 13.06 1.33 2.53
N GLU A 100 12.52 1.13 1.34
CA GLU A 100 11.90 2.20 0.56
C GLU A 100 10.66 2.75 1.29
N LEU A 101 9.81 1.87 1.84
CA LEU A 101 8.61 2.29 2.55
C LEU A 101 8.94 3.07 3.81
N LEU A 102 9.95 2.65 4.57
CA LEU A 102 10.35 3.37 5.78
C LEU A 102 10.92 4.75 5.44
N ARG A 103 11.63 4.87 4.34
CA ARG A 103 12.11 6.16 3.85
C ARG A 103 10.93 7.10 3.56
N LEU A 104 9.90 6.61 2.89
CA LEU A 104 8.70 7.40 2.59
C LEU A 104 7.90 7.71 3.85
N GLU A 105 7.78 6.75 4.77
CA GLU A 105 7.11 6.97 6.05
C GLU A 105 7.74 8.13 6.83
N SER A 106 9.06 8.26 6.76
CA SER A 106 9.76 9.33 7.50
C SER A 106 9.45 10.73 6.99
N VAL A 107 8.98 10.85 5.74
CA VAL A 107 8.60 12.12 5.12
C VAL A 107 7.21 12.56 5.54
N HIS A 108 6.31 11.61 5.75
CA HIS A 108 4.88 11.87 6.01
C HIS A 108 4.51 11.51 7.44
N THR A 109 3.33 11.98 7.87
CA THR A 109 2.70 11.53 9.10
C THR A 109 1.62 10.52 8.75
N LEU A 110 1.86 9.24 9.01
CA LEU A 110 0.93 8.18 8.66
C LEU A 110 0.08 7.76 9.85
N ARG A 111 -1.22 7.60 9.60
CA ARG A 111 -2.17 7.01 10.53
C ARG A 111 -2.69 5.73 9.89
N TYR A 112 -2.66 4.63 10.64
CA TYR A 112 -2.89 3.30 10.10
C TYR A 112 -4.28 2.80 10.44
N HIS A 113 -4.98 2.29 9.42
CA HIS A 113 -6.32 1.72 9.56
C HIS A 113 -6.36 0.37 8.87
N TRP A 114 -6.55 -0.68 9.66
CA TRP A 114 -6.75 -2.01 9.09
C TRP A 114 -8.23 -2.19 8.78
N VAL A 115 -8.52 -2.68 7.55
CA VAL A 115 -9.87 -3.06 7.15
C VAL A 115 -9.89 -4.57 6.93
N LYS A 116 -11.00 -5.20 7.31
CA LYS A 116 -11.17 -6.63 7.06
C LYS A 116 -11.36 -6.84 5.56
N GLY A 117 -10.56 -7.73 4.95
CA GLY A 117 -10.65 -8.03 3.54
C GLY A 117 -12.02 -8.56 3.15
N HIS A 118 -12.49 -8.17 1.96
CA HIS A 118 -13.80 -8.55 1.42
C HIS A 118 -14.98 -8.09 2.28
N ALA A 119 -14.77 -7.08 3.13
CA ALA A 119 -15.83 -6.44 3.89
C ALA A 119 -16.52 -5.35 3.04
N GLU A 120 -17.38 -4.55 3.66
CA GLU A 120 -18.24 -3.60 2.96
C GLU A 120 -17.55 -2.29 2.55
N ASN A 121 -16.22 -2.24 2.56
CA ASN A 121 -15.50 -1.03 2.17
C ASN A 121 -15.33 -0.95 0.67
N GLU A 122 -16.05 -0.02 0.03
CA GLU A 122 -16.06 0.10 -1.43
C GLU A 122 -14.69 0.45 -2.02
N PHE A 123 -13.89 1.26 -1.33
CA PHE A 123 -12.58 1.67 -1.82
C PHE A 123 -11.56 0.54 -1.71
N ASN A 124 -11.62 -0.25 -0.63
CA ASN A 124 -10.80 -1.43 -0.51
C ASN A 124 -11.14 -2.45 -1.59
N ASN A 125 -12.44 -2.65 -1.85
CA ASN A 125 -12.91 -3.56 -2.90
C ASN A 125 -12.46 -3.06 -4.28
N ARG A 126 -12.48 -1.76 -4.51
CA ARG A 126 -11.99 -1.20 -5.78
C ARG A 126 -10.49 -1.43 -5.96
N CYS A 127 -9.69 -1.29 -4.89
CA CYS A 127 -8.27 -1.59 -4.96
C CYS A 127 -8.02 -3.06 -5.28
N ASP A 128 -8.83 -3.97 -4.72
CA ASP A 128 -8.74 -5.39 -5.05
C ASP A 128 -9.03 -5.64 -6.54
N GLU A 129 -10.07 -5.01 -7.08
CA GLU A 129 -10.38 -5.13 -8.50
C GLU A 129 -9.21 -4.68 -9.38
N LEU A 130 -8.60 -3.53 -9.03
CA LEU A 130 -7.44 -3.00 -9.75
C LEU A 130 -6.26 -3.97 -9.67
N ALA A 131 -5.99 -4.50 -8.49
CA ALA A 131 -4.88 -5.42 -8.27
C ALA A 131 -5.06 -6.71 -9.06
N VAL A 132 -6.25 -7.31 -9.02
CA VAL A 132 -6.56 -8.55 -9.73
C VAL A 132 -6.47 -8.32 -11.25
N ALA A 133 -7.03 -7.21 -11.75
CA ALA A 133 -6.96 -6.90 -13.18
C ALA A 133 -5.52 -6.78 -13.66
N GLU A 134 -4.65 -6.14 -12.86
CA GLU A 134 -3.24 -6.01 -13.21
C GLU A 134 -2.53 -7.37 -13.21
N SER A 135 -2.82 -8.23 -12.23
CA SER A 135 -2.21 -9.56 -12.15
C SER A 135 -2.53 -10.41 -13.39
N ARG A 136 -3.71 -10.25 -13.94
CA ARG A 136 -4.15 -11.01 -15.12
C ARG A 136 -3.38 -10.66 -16.39
N LYS A 137 -2.79 -9.48 -16.45
CA LYS A 137 -2.00 -9.04 -17.62
C LYS A 137 -0.68 -9.82 -17.74
N PHE A 138 -0.25 -10.49 -16.68
CA PHE A 138 1.01 -11.21 -16.62
C PHE A 138 0.85 -12.73 -16.62
N ARG A 139 -0.34 -13.21 -16.79
CA ARG A 139 -0.62 -14.66 -16.88
C ARG A 139 -0.30 -15.22 -18.26
#